data_f9e33054b409bd5ddfdcad40651918ca
#
_entry.id   f9e33054b409bd5ddfdcad40651918ca
#
_cell.length_a   1.000
_cell.length_b   1.000
_cell.length_c   1.000
_cell.angle_alpha   90.00
_cell.angle_beta   90.00
_cell.angle_gamma   90.00
#
_symmetry.space_group_name_H-M   'P 1'
#
loop_
_entity.id
_entity.type
_entity.pdbx_description
1 polymer ?
#
loop_
_entity_poly.entity_id
_entity_poly.type
_entity_poly.pdbx_seq_one_letter_code
_entity_poly.pdbx_strand_id
1 'polypeptide(L)'
;MSHISYDWIFPKVYAVIQHGGAGTTHLAIKYACATLIIPHFMDQFVWDKIISDLGVGPKGIRISRITNKNLEPKVLELLNNKSFKEKSAKIGNQMQKEDFKNELYKTIIE
;
A
#
# COMPACT_ATOMS: atom_id res chain seq x y z
N MET A 1 16.69 9.66 -15.58
CA MET A 1 15.85 8.54 -15.19
C MET A 1 14.44 8.73 -15.74
N SER A 2 13.92 7.70 -16.33
CA SER A 2 12.56 7.76 -16.85
C SER A 2 11.54 7.88 -15.72
N HIS A 3 10.50 8.64 -15.97
CA HIS A 3 9.37 8.74 -15.06
C HIS A 3 8.37 7.62 -15.37
N ILE A 4 8.25 6.67 -14.45
CA ILE A 4 7.26 5.62 -14.57
C ILE A 4 6.03 6.07 -13.79
N SER A 5 4.88 6.10 -14.45
CA SER A 5 3.63 6.42 -13.78
C SER A 5 3.27 5.32 -12.78
N TYR A 6 2.93 5.69 -11.57
CA TYR A 6 2.47 4.72 -10.55
C TYR A 6 1.19 4.02 -11.02
N ASP A 7 0.32 4.71 -11.74
CA ASP A 7 -0.90 4.11 -12.29
C ASP A 7 -0.61 3.01 -13.32
N TRP A 8 0.56 3.11 -13.99
CA TRP A 8 0.97 2.10 -14.95
C TRP A 8 1.65 0.91 -14.28
N ILE A 9 2.51 1.16 -13.28
CA ILE A 9 3.36 0.12 -12.69
C ILE A 9 2.64 -0.68 -11.60
N PHE A 10 1.84 -0.04 -10.75
CA PHE A 10 1.22 -0.71 -9.61
C PHE A 10 0.30 -1.87 -9.98
N PRO A 11 -0.51 -1.81 -11.06
CA PRO A 11 -1.30 -2.98 -11.46
C PRO A 11 -0.48 -4.22 -11.80
N LYS A 12 0.82 -4.04 -12.06
CA LYS A 12 1.73 -5.12 -12.45
C LYS A 12 2.60 -5.63 -11.31
N VAL A 13 2.48 -5.02 -10.13
CA VAL A 13 3.33 -5.32 -8.98
C VAL A 13 2.53 -6.08 -7.93
N TYR A 14 3.13 -7.13 -7.37
CA TYR A 14 2.49 -7.92 -6.32
C TYR A 14 2.55 -7.23 -4.96
N ALA A 15 3.69 -6.65 -4.63
CA ALA A 15 3.94 -6.07 -3.31
C ALA A 15 4.82 -4.84 -3.42
N VAL A 16 4.69 -3.94 -2.46
CA VAL A 16 5.42 -2.68 -2.40
C VAL A 16 6.08 -2.52 -1.03
N ILE A 17 7.33 -2.09 -1.02
CA ILE A 17 8.02 -1.68 0.20
C ILE A 17 8.27 -0.17 0.09
N GLN A 18 7.84 0.59 1.08
CA GLN A 18 7.87 2.05 1.01
C GLN A 18 8.01 2.69 2.38
N HIS A 19 8.24 4.00 2.41
CA HIS A 19 8.39 4.71 3.69
C HIS A 19 7.05 5.11 4.34
N GLY A 20 5.93 5.02 3.64
CA GLY A 20 4.61 5.28 4.22
C GLY A 20 4.00 6.62 3.87
N GLY A 21 4.31 7.16 2.70
CA GLY A 21 3.65 8.36 2.20
C GLY A 21 2.19 8.08 1.87
N ALA A 22 1.29 9.04 2.16
CA ALA A 22 -0.15 8.88 1.99
C ALA A 22 -0.53 8.53 0.54
N GLY A 23 0.04 9.24 -0.44
CA GLY A 23 -0.26 9.02 -1.85
C GLY A 23 0.15 7.66 -2.34
N THR A 24 1.37 7.24 -2.01
CA THR A 24 1.90 5.93 -2.42
C THR A 24 1.14 4.79 -1.74
N THR A 25 0.81 4.96 -0.46
CA THR A 25 0.05 3.95 0.29
C THR A 25 -1.35 3.78 -0.30
N HIS A 26 -2.01 4.89 -0.63
CA HIS A 26 -3.33 4.88 -1.25
C HIS A 26 -3.31 4.13 -2.60
N LEU A 27 -2.32 4.43 -3.45
CA LEU A 27 -2.19 3.77 -4.74
C LEU A 27 -1.86 2.28 -4.61
N ALA A 28 -1.03 1.91 -3.65
CA ALA A 28 -0.70 0.50 -3.42
C ALA A 28 -1.96 -0.31 -3.11
N ILE A 29 -2.82 0.19 -2.24
CA ILE A 29 -4.07 -0.48 -1.89
C ILE A 29 -5.04 -0.47 -3.06
N LYS A 30 -5.15 0.66 -3.75
CA LYS A 30 -6.05 0.79 -4.91
C LYS A 30 -5.77 -0.27 -5.97
N TYR A 31 -4.50 -0.58 -6.19
CA TYR A 31 -4.07 -1.57 -7.18
C TYR A 31 -3.78 -2.94 -6.58
N ALA A 32 -4.31 -3.22 -5.40
CA ALA A 32 -4.30 -4.54 -4.77
C ALA A 32 -2.89 -5.06 -4.44
N CYS A 33 -1.96 -4.17 -4.12
CA CYS A 33 -0.62 -4.56 -3.70
C CYS A 33 -0.58 -4.83 -2.20
N ALA A 34 0.11 -5.89 -1.78
CA ALA A 34 0.51 -6.05 -0.39
C ALA A 34 1.58 -5.01 -0.07
N THR A 35 1.59 -4.47 1.12
CA THR A 35 2.44 -3.31 1.44
C THR A 35 3.21 -3.51 2.75
N LEU A 36 4.51 -3.25 2.72
CA LEU A 36 5.36 -3.15 3.90
C LEU A 36 5.86 -1.72 4.02
N ILE A 37 5.63 -1.10 5.15
CA ILE A 37 6.07 0.27 5.41
C ILE A 37 7.30 0.27 6.30
N ILE A 38 8.31 1.07 5.91
CA ILE A 38 9.50 1.33 6.70
C ILE A 38 9.46 2.80 7.08
N PRO A 39 8.81 3.15 8.21
CA PRO A 39 8.56 4.55 8.53
C PRO A 39 9.82 5.29 8.96
N HIS A 40 9.94 6.54 8.49
CA HIS A 40 11.02 7.46 8.82
C HIS A 40 10.55 8.58 9.74
N PHE A 41 9.35 9.08 9.51
CA PHE A 41 8.75 10.22 10.20
C PHE A 41 7.36 9.90 10.75
N MET A 42 6.83 10.78 11.58
CA MET A 42 5.60 10.52 12.36
C MET A 42 4.39 10.11 11.55
N ASP A 43 4.10 10.80 10.45
CA ASP A 43 2.95 10.48 9.58
C ASP A 43 3.02 9.07 9.05
N GLN A 44 4.24 8.61 8.76
CA GLN A 44 4.48 7.30 8.19
C GLN A 44 4.21 6.18 9.20
N PHE A 45 4.38 6.45 10.49
CA PHE A 45 4.00 5.50 11.54
C PHE A 45 2.50 5.31 11.60
N VAL A 46 1.73 6.37 11.35
CA VAL A 46 0.27 6.28 11.27
C VAL A 46 -0.14 5.37 10.12
N TRP A 47 0.46 5.54 8.95
CA TRP A 47 0.15 4.70 7.79
C TRP A 47 0.58 3.24 7.99
N ASP A 48 1.70 3.02 8.67
CA ASP A 48 2.13 1.67 9.05
C ASP A 48 1.07 0.98 9.91
N LYS A 49 0.54 1.70 10.90
CA LYS A 49 -0.53 1.17 11.76
C LYS A 49 -1.78 0.86 10.95
N ILE A 50 -2.18 1.73 10.05
CA ILE A 50 -3.35 1.54 9.19
C ILE A 50 -3.18 0.30 8.31
N ILE A 51 -2.02 0.13 7.68
CA ILE A 51 -1.70 -1.04 6.86
C ILE A 51 -1.83 -2.34 7.68
N SER A 52 -1.25 -2.34 8.86
CA SER A 52 -1.29 -3.50 9.75
C SER A 52 -2.72 -3.80 10.21
N ASP A 53 -3.47 -2.78 10.61
CA ASP A 53 -4.85 -2.93 11.10
C ASP A 53 -5.80 -3.40 9.99
N LEU A 54 -5.59 -2.92 8.76
CA LEU A 54 -6.39 -3.36 7.61
C LEU A 54 -6.02 -4.78 7.13
N GLY A 55 -4.87 -5.28 7.56
CA GLY A 55 -4.43 -6.61 7.15
C GLY A 55 -3.93 -6.68 5.71
N VAL A 56 -3.43 -5.58 5.16
CA VAL A 56 -2.90 -5.52 3.79
C VAL A 56 -1.38 -5.59 3.74
N GLY A 57 -0.75 -5.73 4.89
CA GLY A 57 0.68 -5.90 5.02
C GLY A 57 1.10 -6.18 6.45
N PRO A 58 2.33 -6.63 6.67
CA PRO A 58 2.86 -6.84 8.01
C PRO A 58 3.15 -5.51 8.69
N LYS A 59 3.30 -5.53 10.01
CA LYS A 59 3.77 -4.38 10.77
C LYS A 59 5.18 -4.02 10.33
N GLY A 60 5.41 -2.75 10.02
CA GLY A 60 6.70 -2.27 9.55
C GLY A 60 7.75 -2.16 10.64
N ILE A 61 8.96 -1.84 10.23
CA ILE A 61 10.10 -1.61 11.10
C ILE A 61 10.62 -0.20 10.84
N ARG A 62 10.78 0.62 11.89
CA ARG A 62 11.31 1.97 11.71
C ARG A 62 12.72 1.91 11.13
N ILE A 63 13.05 2.87 10.27
CA ILE A 63 14.31 2.85 9.52
C ILE A 63 15.54 2.78 10.43
N SER A 64 15.50 3.43 11.59
CA SER A 64 16.63 3.45 12.50
C SER A 64 16.92 2.11 13.19
N ARG A 65 15.98 1.16 13.10
CA ARG A 65 16.10 -0.16 13.72
C ARG A 65 16.23 -1.30 12.73
N ILE A 66 16.28 -1.01 11.45
CA ILE A 66 16.37 -2.05 10.43
C ILE A 66 17.70 -2.78 10.51
N THR A 67 17.63 -4.11 10.45
CA THR A 67 18.77 -5.01 10.28
C THR A 67 18.36 -6.09 9.29
N ASN A 68 19.34 -6.81 8.73
CA ASN A 68 19.03 -7.94 7.86
C ASN A 68 18.20 -9.00 8.58
N LYS A 69 18.45 -9.17 9.88
CA LYS A 69 17.76 -10.19 10.70
C LYS A 69 16.29 -9.88 10.90
N ASN A 70 15.91 -8.60 11.07
CA ASN A 70 14.51 -8.26 11.31
C ASN A 70 13.74 -7.91 10.03
N LEU A 71 14.44 -7.47 8.98
CA LEU A 71 13.80 -7.13 7.71
C LEU A 71 13.42 -8.38 6.91
N GLU A 72 14.31 -9.36 6.84
CA GLU A 72 14.10 -10.57 6.03
C GLU A 72 12.79 -11.29 6.37
N PRO A 73 12.47 -11.58 7.65
CA PRO A 73 11.19 -12.21 7.97
C PRO A 73 9.98 -11.38 7.54
N LYS A 74 10.07 -10.05 7.61
CA LYS A 74 8.97 -9.17 7.18
C LYS A 74 8.76 -9.22 5.67
N VAL A 75 9.84 -9.24 4.91
CA VAL A 75 9.75 -9.36 3.45
C VAL A 75 9.18 -10.71 3.05
N LEU A 76 9.61 -11.78 3.71
CA LEU A 76 9.08 -13.12 3.46
C LEU A 76 7.59 -13.19 3.81
N GLU A 77 7.17 -12.61 4.92
CA GLU A 77 5.76 -12.55 5.29
C GLU A 77 4.95 -11.78 4.24
N LEU A 78 5.48 -10.64 3.79
CA LEU A 78 4.84 -9.83 2.76
C LEU A 78 4.59 -10.62 1.48
N LEU A 79 5.58 -11.40 1.04
CA LEU A 79 5.52 -12.15 -0.20
C LEU A 79 4.73 -13.46 -0.10
N ASN A 80 4.74 -14.09 1.07
CA ASN A 80 4.16 -15.43 1.24
C ASN A 80 2.75 -15.42 1.83
N ASN A 81 2.35 -14.36 2.50
CA ASN A 81 1.02 -14.28 3.09
C ASN A 81 0.01 -13.75 2.07
N LYS A 82 -0.68 -14.65 1.41
CA LYS A 82 -1.66 -14.31 0.38
C LYS A 82 -2.82 -13.47 0.89
N SER A 83 -3.12 -13.52 2.19
CA SER A 83 -4.23 -12.74 2.74
C SER A 83 -4.01 -11.24 2.66
N PHE A 84 -2.75 -10.78 2.67
CA PHE A 84 -2.45 -9.36 2.50
C PHE A 84 -2.91 -8.86 1.13
N LYS A 85 -2.59 -9.59 0.09
CA LYS A 85 -2.98 -9.22 -1.27
C LYS A 85 -4.50 -9.35 -1.46
N GLU A 86 -5.09 -10.39 -0.91
CA GLU A 86 -6.55 -10.59 -1.01
C GLU A 86 -7.33 -9.47 -0.35
N LYS A 87 -6.93 -9.05 0.85
CA LYS A 87 -7.55 -7.93 1.55
C LYS A 87 -7.30 -6.61 0.84
N SER A 88 -6.11 -6.41 0.32
CA SER A 88 -5.78 -5.22 -0.46
C SER A 88 -6.63 -5.15 -1.73
N ALA A 89 -6.83 -6.26 -2.43
CA ALA A 89 -7.68 -6.32 -3.61
C ALA A 89 -9.13 -5.95 -3.27
N LYS A 90 -9.64 -6.45 -2.16
CA LYS A 90 -11.00 -6.18 -1.71
C LYS A 90 -11.22 -4.70 -1.42
N ILE A 91 -10.29 -4.09 -0.68
CA ILE A 91 -10.34 -2.67 -0.35
C ILE A 91 -10.12 -1.83 -1.62
N GLY A 92 -9.17 -2.20 -2.45
CA GLY A 92 -8.86 -1.51 -3.69
C GLY A 92 -10.05 -1.48 -4.66
N ASN A 93 -10.78 -2.57 -4.78
CA ASN A 93 -12.00 -2.60 -5.58
C ASN A 93 -13.04 -1.60 -5.08
N GLN A 94 -13.20 -1.51 -3.77
CA GLN A 94 -14.13 -0.56 -3.17
C GLN A 94 -13.69 0.88 -3.44
N MET A 95 -12.41 1.17 -3.32
CA MET A 95 -11.86 2.49 -3.61
C MET A 95 -12.08 2.90 -5.07
N GLN A 96 -11.88 1.98 -6.01
CA GLN A 96 -12.09 2.25 -7.43
C GLN A 96 -13.56 2.51 -7.75
N LYS A 97 -14.47 1.81 -7.10
CA LYS A 97 -15.91 2.04 -7.25
C LYS A 97 -16.31 3.42 -6.74
N GLU A 98 -15.75 3.85 -5.63
CA GLU A 98 -16.02 5.18 -5.08
C GLU A 98 -15.47 6.28 -5.97
N ASP A 99 -14.27 6.11 -6.52
CA ASP A 99 -13.68 7.04 -7.47
C ASP A 99 -14.57 7.19 -8.71
N PHE A 100 -15.07 6.09 -9.24
CA PHE A 100 -15.98 6.09 -10.38
C PHE A 100 -17.28 6.83 -10.07
N LYS A 101 -17.87 6.59 -8.91
CA LYS A 101 -19.08 7.29 -8.48
C LYS A 101 -18.86 8.78 -8.35
N ASN A 102 -17.73 9.19 -7.80
CA ASN A 102 -17.41 10.60 -7.65
C ASN A 102 -17.23 11.29 -9.00
N GLU A 103 -16.58 10.66 -9.95
CA GLU A 103 -16.43 11.19 -11.29
C GLU A 103 -17.79 11.32 -12.01
N LEU A 104 -18.61 10.30 -11.88
CA LEU A 104 -19.95 10.32 -12.47
C LEU A 104 -20.80 11.44 -11.86
N TYR A 105 -20.73 11.59 -10.54
CA TYR A 105 -21.46 12.64 -9.83
C TYR A 105 -21.04 14.04 -10.30
N LYS A 106 -19.75 14.28 -10.44
CA LYS A 106 -19.24 15.55 -10.95
C LYS A 106 -19.76 15.82 -12.36
N THR A 107 -19.76 14.83 -13.21
CA THR A 107 -20.23 14.96 -14.59
C THR A 107 -21.71 15.34 -14.64
N ILE A 108 -22.52 14.81 -13.74
CA ILE A 108 -23.94 15.07 -13.68
C ILE A 108 -24.25 16.48 -13.16
N ILE A 109 -23.48 16.94 -12.16
CA ILE A 109 -23.73 18.23 -11.51
C ILE A 109 -23.14 19.40 -12.29
N GLU A 110 -21.99 19.21 -12.90
CA GLU A 110 -21.37 20.26 -13.71
C GLU A 110 -22.04 20.34 -15.07
#